data_1567a6b27d41ca19642a3619a02e5a6a
#
_entry.id   1567a6b27d41ca19642a3619a02e5a6a
#
_cell.length_a   1.000
_cell.length_b   1.000
_cell.length_c   1.000
_cell.angle_alpha   90.00
_cell.angle_beta   90.00
_cell.angle_gamma   90.00
#
_symmetry.space_group_name_H-M   'P 1'
#
loop_
_entity.id
_entity.type
_entity.pdbx_description
1 polymer ?
#
loop_
_entity_poly.entity_id
_entity_poly.type
_entity_poly.pdbx_seq_one_letter_code
_entity_poly.pdbx_strand_id
1 'polypeptide(L)'
;VANYKGELYSLPFNMYTFNKMWGVITPEEAQAKIEEQKKEAGIIEPKNLEEQAISLVGTDIYEKLIKGYTQKQWGRPCSELPSFIIKRLPVRLTFDNNYFNALYQGIPVGGYTKMVANMLGDVEVRLDTDYFEHKEELDALADKVVYTGAVDAYFDYKLGELEYRSVRFETEVLDKPNFQGNAAVNYTDAETPWTRIIEHKWFEFGKDDEGNDIPKTVISREYSSEWKPGDEPYYPVNDEKNGKLYEEYKKLAEQEENVIFGGRLGEYKYYDMDAVIAAALEMCEKEL
;
A
#
# COMPACT_ATOMS: atom_id res chain seq x y z
N VAL A 1 -7.00 -8.91 -9.36
CA VAL A 1 -7.22 -10.36 -9.37
C VAL A 1 -6.54 -10.96 -8.15
N ALA A 2 -7.18 -11.95 -7.50
CA ALA A 2 -6.60 -12.77 -6.45
C ALA A 2 -6.42 -14.20 -6.94
N ASN A 3 -5.31 -14.83 -6.53
CA ASN A 3 -5.04 -16.25 -6.67
C ASN A 3 -5.05 -16.89 -5.28
N TYR A 4 -5.99 -17.78 -5.03
CA TYR A 4 -6.06 -18.60 -3.83
C TYR A 4 -5.84 -20.06 -4.22
N LYS A 5 -4.64 -20.60 -3.98
CA LYS A 5 -4.29 -22.00 -4.27
C LYS A 5 -4.58 -22.44 -5.73
N GLY A 6 -4.34 -21.54 -6.69
CA GLY A 6 -4.60 -21.77 -8.11
C GLY A 6 -6.01 -21.41 -8.59
N GLU A 7 -6.93 -21.07 -7.70
CA GLU A 7 -8.23 -20.53 -8.06
C GLU A 7 -8.19 -19.01 -8.19
N LEU A 8 -8.69 -18.48 -9.31
CA LEU A 8 -8.71 -17.04 -9.56
C LEU A 8 -10.05 -16.42 -9.15
N TYR A 9 -9.96 -15.28 -8.44
CA TYR A 9 -11.09 -14.48 -8.01
C TYR A 9 -10.92 -13.03 -8.46
N SER A 10 -12.03 -12.36 -8.76
CA SER A 10 -12.02 -10.92 -9.03
C SER A 10 -11.82 -10.13 -7.75
N LEU A 11 -11.11 -9.00 -7.85
CA LEU A 11 -11.02 -7.96 -6.83
C LEU A 11 -11.41 -6.61 -7.46
N PRO A 12 -12.15 -5.74 -6.75
CA PRO A 12 -12.68 -5.88 -5.38
C PRO A 12 -13.70 -7.02 -5.26
N PHE A 13 -14.19 -7.29 -4.03
CA PHE A 13 -15.22 -8.31 -3.78
C PHE A 13 -16.53 -7.87 -4.44
N ASN A 14 -16.84 -8.44 -5.60
CA ASN A 14 -17.97 -8.08 -6.45
C ASN A 14 -18.75 -9.32 -6.90
N MET A 15 -19.77 -9.14 -7.74
CA MET A 15 -20.60 -10.25 -8.21
C MET A 15 -19.82 -11.35 -8.93
N TYR A 16 -18.69 -11.05 -9.61
CA TYR A 16 -17.82 -12.09 -10.17
C TYR A 16 -17.16 -12.92 -9.07
N THR A 17 -16.72 -12.27 -7.97
CA THR A 17 -16.15 -12.95 -6.80
C THR A 17 -17.17 -13.89 -6.16
N PHE A 18 -18.38 -13.38 -5.92
CA PHE A 18 -19.45 -14.13 -5.24
C PHE A 18 -19.99 -15.26 -6.09
N ASN A 19 -20.16 -15.06 -7.40
CA ASN A 19 -20.53 -16.12 -8.33
C ASN A 19 -19.47 -17.23 -8.34
N LYS A 20 -18.17 -16.87 -8.45
CA LYS A 20 -17.08 -17.85 -8.44
C LYS A 20 -17.00 -18.62 -7.12
N MET A 21 -17.26 -17.96 -5.99
CA MET A 21 -17.12 -18.53 -4.64
C MET A 21 -18.32 -19.40 -4.25
N TRP A 22 -19.53 -18.95 -4.53
CA TRP A 22 -20.79 -19.55 -4.04
C TRP A 22 -21.76 -19.98 -5.13
N GLY A 23 -21.50 -19.66 -6.41
CA GLY A 23 -22.41 -19.96 -7.52
C GLY A 23 -23.65 -19.07 -7.56
N VAL A 24 -23.71 -18.01 -6.74
CA VAL A 24 -24.82 -17.05 -6.71
C VAL A 24 -24.91 -16.24 -8.00
N ILE A 25 -26.12 -15.88 -8.41
CA ILE A 25 -26.37 -15.18 -9.67
C ILE A 25 -26.89 -13.75 -9.43
N THR A 26 -27.69 -13.57 -8.36
CA THR A 26 -28.29 -12.27 -8.06
C THR A 26 -27.62 -11.56 -6.88
N PRO A 27 -27.73 -10.22 -6.84
CA PRO A 27 -27.27 -9.43 -5.68
C PRO A 27 -27.91 -9.87 -4.36
N GLU A 28 -29.19 -10.23 -4.38
CA GLU A 28 -29.94 -10.68 -3.21
C GLU A 28 -29.38 -12.01 -2.66
N GLU A 29 -29.05 -12.96 -3.53
CA GLU A 29 -28.41 -14.23 -3.12
C GLU A 29 -27.04 -14.00 -2.53
N ALA A 30 -26.23 -13.11 -3.12
CA ALA A 30 -24.91 -12.77 -2.62
C ALA A 30 -24.99 -12.09 -1.24
N GLN A 31 -25.88 -11.11 -1.09
CA GLN A 31 -26.15 -10.43 0.19
C GLN A 31 -26.62 -11.41 1.27
N ALA A 32 -27.56 -12.29 0.91
CA ALA A 32 -28.08 -13.30 1.85
C ALA A 32 -26.97 -14.23 2.35
N LYS A 33 -26.04 -14.62 1.44
CA LYS A 33 -24.91 -15.49 1.81
C LYS A 33 -23.92 -14.79 2.75
N ILE A 34 -23.64 -13.50 2.51
CA ILE A 34 -22.80 -12.70 3.41
C ILE A 34 -23.46 -12.57 4.78
N GLU A 35 -24.75 -12.21 4.84
CA GLU A 35 -25.45 -12.02 6.10
C GLU A 35 -25.63 -13.34 6.89
N GLU A 36 -25.82 -14.47 6.22
CA GLU A 36 -25.81 -15.80 6.82
C GLU A 36 -24.49 -16.03 7.59
N GLN A 37 -23.35 -15.86 6.92
CA GLN A 37 -22.04 -16.10 7.54
C GLN A 37 -21.72 -15.11 8.66
N LYS A 38 -22.07 -13.84 8.51
CA LYS A 38 -21.94 -12.82 9.57
C LYS A 38 -22.75 -13.20 10.81
N LYS A 39 -23.98 -13.68 10.60
CA LYS A 39 -24.85 -14.15 11.69
C LYS A 39 -24.31 -15.40 12.37
N GLU A 40 -23.78 -16.35 11.61
CA GLU A 40 -23.14 -17.56 12.14
C GLU A 40 -21.91 -17.23 12.98
N ALA A 41 -21.09 -16.26 12.55
CA ALA A 41 -19.93 -15.79 13.28
C ALA A 41 -20.30 -15.10 14.61
N GLY A 42 -21.48 -14.48 14.70
CA GLY A 42 -22.02 -13.91 15.94
C GLY A 42 -21.19 -12.75 16.52
N ILE A 43 -20.40 -12.06 15.70
CA ILE A 43 -19.53 -10.96 16.13
C ILE A 43 -20.36 -9.69 16.25
N ILE A 44 -20.43 -9.13 17.47
CA ILE A 44 -21.17 -7.87 17.75
C ILE A 44 -20.21 -6.68 17.74
N GLU A 45 -19.09 -6.78 18.47
CA GLU A 45 -18.05 -5.75 18.56
C GLU A 45 -16.70 -6.37 18.20
N PRO A 46 -16.21 -6.13 16.98
CA PRO A 46 -14.94 -6.69 16.54
C PRO A 46 -13.75 -6.14 17.35
N LYS A 47 -12.93 -7.02 17.91
CA LYS A 47 -11.78 -6.68 18.76
C LYS A 47 -10.45 -6.62 17.98
N ASN A 48 -10.39 -7.28 16.85
CA ASN A 48 -9.19 -7.42 16.03
C ASN A 48 -9.56 -7.43 14.54
N LEU A 49 -8.55 -7.50 13.67
CA LEU A 49 -8.72 -7.47 12.23
C LEU A 49 -9.53 -8.67 11.71
N GLU A 50 -9.33 -9.87 12.27
CA GLU A 50 -10.07 -11.08 11.89
C GLU A 50 -11.56 -10.89 12.11
N GLU A 51 -11.95 -10.53 13.33
CA GLU A 51 -13.34 -10.31 13.68
C GLU A 51 -13.95 -9.17 12.86
N GLN A 52 -13.20 -8.09 12.63
CA GLN A 52 -13.62 -6.98 11.79
C GLN A 52 -13.88 -7.42 10.34
N ALA A 53 -12.96 -8.18 9.73
CA ALA A 53 -13.12 -8.67 8.37
C ALA A 53 -14.34 -9.58 8.25
N ILE A 54 -14.48 -10.57 9.14
CA ILE A 54 -15.63 -11.50 9.12
C ILE A 54 -16.95 -10.74 9.30
N SER A 55 -17.00 -9.74 10.19
CA SER A 55 -18.19 -8.92 10.39
C SER A 55 -18.59 -8.08 9.18
N LEU A 56 -17.65 -7.81 8.27
CA LEU A 56 -17.89 -7.05 7.05
C LEU A 56 -18.27 -7.93 5.85
N VAL A 57 -17.56 -9.02 5.63
CA VAL A 57 -17.63 -9.79 4.37
C VAL A 57 -17.97 -11.28 4.54
N GLY A 58 -18.09 -11.77 5.77
CA GLY A 58 -18.30 -13.18 6.07
C GLY A 58 -17.02 -14.02 6.11
N THR A 59 -17.15 -15.26 6.58
CA THR A 59 -16.02 -16.14 6.85
C THR A 59 -15.30 -16.62 5.59
N ASP A 60 -16.04 -16.99 4.53
CA ASP A 60 -15.43 -17.55 3.31
C ASP A 60 -14.52 -16.54 2.60
N ILE A 61 -14.95 -15.29 2.48
CA ILE A 61 -14.15 -14.23 1.87
C ILE A 61 -12.93 -13.94 2.75
N TYR A 62 -13.11 -13.88 4.07
CA TYR A 62 -12.01 -13.70 5.00
C TYR A 62 -10.96 -14.80 4.85
N GLU A 63 -11.35 -16.06 4.96
CA GLU A 63 -10.42 -17.20 4.92
C GLU A 63 -9.68 -17.32 3.59
N LYS A 64 -10.37 -17.13 2.45
CA LYS A 64 -9.78 -17.30 1.13
C LYS A 64 -9.04 -16.08 0.60
N LEU A 65 -9.56 -14.87 0.83
CA LEU A 65 -9.10 -13.70 0.10
C LEU A 65 -8.41 -12.63 0.97
N ILE A 66 -8.54 -12.71 2.31
CA ILE A 66 -7.99 -11.70 3.22
C ILE A 66 -6.91 -12.27 4.12
N LYS A 67 -7.20 -13.34 4.84
CA LYS A 67 -6.39 -13.88 5.92
C LYS A 67 -4.93 -14.10 5.55
N GLY A 68 -4.64 -14.97 4.58
CA GLY A 68 -3.27 -15.32 4.24
C GLY A 68 -2.49 -14.15 3.63
N TYR A 69 -3.14 -13.31 2.82
CA TYR A 69 -2.53 -12.09 2.29
C TYR A 69 -2.13 -11.13 3.41
N THR A 70 -3.06 -10.84 4.33
CA THR A 70 -2.84 -9.92 5.44
C THR A 70 -1.77 -10.43 6.40
N GLN A 71 -1.77 -11.73 6.71
CA GLN A 71 -0.73 -12.33 7.56
C GLN A 71 0.66 -12.20 6.95
N LYS A 72 0.81 -12.40 5.63
CA LYS A 72 2.08 -12.19 4.93
C LYS A 72 2.49 -10.72 4.95
N GLN A 73 1.55 -9.82 4.68
CA GLN A 73 1.82 -8.38 4.66
C GLN A 73 2.29 -7.85 6.03
N TRP A 74 1.66 -8.29 7.11
CA TRP A 74 1.93 -7.78 8.45
C TRP A 74 2.86 -8.67 9.29
N GLY A 75 3.15 -9.90 8.84
CA GLY A 75 4.00 -10.84 9.57
C GLY A 75 3.40 -11.36 10.88
N ARG A 76 2.10 -11.14 11.11
CA ARG A 76 1.38 -11.49 12.36
C ARG A 76 0.02 -12.11 12.03
N PRO A 77 -0.53 -12.96 12.93
CA PRO A 77 -1.92 -13.44 12.80
C PRO A 77 -2.92 -12.29 12.76
N CYS A 78 -3.98 -12.43 11.96
CA CYS A 78 -5.03 -11.40 11.87
C CYS A 78 -5.73 -11.13 13.21
N SER A 79 -5.79 -12.13 14.11
CA SER A 79 -6.34 -12.01 15.46
C SER A 79 -5.50 -11.13 16.40
N GLU A 80 -4.24 -10.85 16.06
CA GLU A 80 -3.34 -9.97 16.82
C GLU A 80 -3.24 -8.56 16.23
N LEU A 81 -3.83 -8.36 15.05
CA LEU A 81 -3.82 -7.07 14.37
C LEU A 81 -5.01 -6.21 14.77
N PRO A 82 -4.83 -4.87 14.90
CA PRO A 82 -5.92 -3.97 15.23
C PRO A 82 -7.04 -3.95 14.17
N SER A 83 -8.29 -3.87 14.60
CA SER A 83 -9.46 -3.83 13.70
C SER A 83 -9.47 -2.65 12.74
N PHE A 84 -8.85 -1.52 13.09
CA PHE A 84 -8.83 -0.33 12.25
C PHE A 84 -8.04 -0.47 10.95
N ILE A 85 -7.16 -1.47 10.83
CA ILE A 85 -6.41 -1.77 9.58
C ILE A 85 -7.40 -2.09 8.45
N ILE A 86 -8.51 -2.76 8.77
CA ILE A 86 -9.59 -3.04 7.82
C ILE A 86 -10.86 -2.31 8.27
N LYS A 87 -10.91 -0.99 8.13
CA LYS A 87 -12.11 -0.22 8.45
C LYS A 87 -13.23 -0.42 7.42
N ARG A 88 -12.86 -0.61 6.16
CA ARG A 88 -13.79 -0.76 5.04
C ARG A 88 -13.23 -1.77 4.05
N LEU A 89 -14.05 -2.75 3.72
CA LEU A 89 -13.78 -3.64 2.59
C LEU A 89 -14.81 -3.33 1.52
N PRO A 90 -14.41 -3.00 0.30
CA PRO A 90 -15.36 -2.68 -0.76
C PRO A 90 -16.11 -3.93 -1.19
N VAL A 91 -17.34 -4.10 -0.70
CA VAL A 91 -18.29 -5.10 -1.20
C VAL A 91 -19.18 -4.44 -2.23
N ARG A 92 -19.21 -4.98 -3.44
CA ARG A 92 -20.00 -4.45 -4.54
C ARG A 92 -20.96 -5.50 -5.06
N LEU A 93 -22.25 -5.25 -4.89
CA LEU A 93 -23.30 -6.11 -5.44
C LEU A 93 -23.58 -5.81 -6.93
N THR A 94 -22.49 -5.55 -7.66
CA THR A 94 -22.46 -5.25 -9.11
C THR A 94 -21.29 -5.99 -9.75
N PHE A 95 -21.30 -6.08 -11.08
CA PHE A 95 -20.20 -6.64 -11.88
C PHE A 95 -19.13 -5.58 -12.22
N ASP A 96 -18.74 -4.78 -11.25
CA ASP A 96 -17.74 -3.71 -11.42
C ASP A 96 -16.38 -4.14 -10.87
N ASN A 97 -15.36 -4.17 -11.73
CA ASN A 97 -13.98 -4.55 -11.41
C ASN A 97 -13.08 -3.34 -11.09
N ASN A 98 -13.59 -2.12 -11.08
CA ASN A 98 -12.82 -0.96 -10.65
C ASN A 98 -12.51 -1.11 -9.15
N TYR A 99 -11.23 -1.12 -8.78
CA TYR A 99 -10.84 -1.30 -7.38
C TYR A 99 -11.22 -0.08 -6.53
N PHE A 100 -11.00 1.12 -7.04
CA PHE A 100 -11.34 2.37 -6.37
C PHE A 100 -12.65 2.96 -6.88
N ASN A 101 -13.30 3.79 -6.05
CA ASN A 101 -14.46 4.59 -6.41
C ASN A 101 -14.07 6.02 -6.86
N ALA A 102 -12.78 6.30 -7.03
CA ALA A 102 -12.30 7.61 -7.44
C ALA A 102 -12.80 7.96 -8.85
N LEU A 103 -13.25 9.21 -9.02
CA LEU A 103 -13.74 9.71 -10.31
C LEU A 103 -12.63 9.71 -11.37
N TYR A 104 -11.41 10.04 -10.96
CA TYR A 104 -10.22 10.04 -11.81
C TYR A 104 -9.25 8.96 -11.32
N GLN A 105 -8.88 8.07 -12.22
CA GLN A 105 -7.98 6.96 -11.96
C GLN A 105 -7.05 6.79 -13.15
N GLY A 106 -5.77 6.55 -12.92
CA GLY A 106 -4.83 6.35 -14.00
C GLY A 106 -3.40 6.13 -13.50
N ILE A 107 -2.55 5.76 -14.44
CA ILE A 107 -1.10 5.69 -14.28
C ILE A 107 -0.50 6.69 -15.27
N PRO A 108 0.50 7.50 -14.88
CA PRO A 108 1.11 8.46 -15.78
C PRO A 108 1.70 7.78 -17.02
N VAL A 109 1.39 8.29 -18.21
CA VAL A 109 2.02 7.83 -19.45
C VAL A 109 3.52 8.17 -19.42
N GLY A 110 4.36 7.16 -19.59
CA GLY A 110 5.81 7.29 -19.46
C GLY A 110 6.33 7.17 -18.02
N GLY A 111 5.45 6.79 -17.06
CA GLY A 111 5.81 6.44 -15.69
C GLY A 111 5.93 7.61 -14.73
N TYR A 112 6.10 7.27 -13.45
CA TYR A 112 6.13 8.25 -12.35
C TYR A 112 7.39 9.11 -12.34
N THR A 113 8.54 8.58 -12.77
CA THR A 113 9.79 9.36 -12.86
C THR A 113 9.63 10.57 -13.76
N LYS A 114 9.00 10.38 -14.94
CA LYS A 114 8.73 11.49 -15.88
C LYS A 114 7.73 12.49 -15.28
N MET A 115 6.71 12.02 -14.59
CA MET A 115 5.75 12.89 -13.91
C MET A 115 6.44 13.75 -12.86
N VAL A 116 7.27 13.17 -11.99
CA VAL A 116 8.01 13.89 -10.94
C VAL A 116 9.00 14.86 -11.57
N ALA A 117 9.76 14.46 -12.60
CA ALA A 117 10.67 15.34 -13.30
C ALA A 117 9.96 16.57 -13.90
N ASN A 118 8.76 16.37 -14.47
CA ASN A 118 7.95 17.49 -14.98
C ASN A 118 7.46 18.43 -13.87
N MET A 119 7.16 17.90 -12.68
CA MET A 119 6.76 18.71 -11.52
C MET A 119 7.91 19.53 -10.96
N LEU A 120 9.14 18.99 -10.97
CA LEU A 120 10.34 19.66 -10.49
C LEU A 120 10.81 20.77 -11.47
N GLY A 121 10.57 20.60 -12.77
CA GLY A 121 10.96 21.58 -13.77
C GLY A 121 12.45 21.91 -13.72
N ASP A 122 12.77 23.19 -13.48
CA ASP A 122 14.16 23.68 -13.41
C ASP A 122 14.77 23.65 -12.00
N VAL A 123 14.09 23.05 -11.02
CA VAL A 123 14.62 22.91 -9.65
C VAL A 123 15.84 22.00 -9.67
N GLU A 124 16.92 22.44 -9.00
CA GLU A 124 18.14 21.63 -8.85
C GLU A 124 17.83 20.33 -8.12
N VAL A 125 18.24 19.20 -8.71
CA VAL A 125 18.08 17.87 -8.13
C VAL A 125 19.46 17.25 -7.93
N ARG A 126 19.77 16.86 -6.71
CA ARG A 126 20.99 16.12 -6.36
C ARG A 126 20.62 14.70 -6.01
N LEU A 127 20.99 13.75 -6.86
CA LEU A 127 20.82 12.31 -6.64
C LEU A 127 22.01 11.77 -5.82
N ASP A 128 21.82 10.58 -5.23
CA ASP A 128 22.84 9.89 -4.44
C ASP A 128 23.49 10.78 -3.36
N THR A 129 22.68 11.66 -2.75
CA THR A 129 23.10 12.63 -1.74
C THR A 129 22.39 12.33 -0.44
N ASP A 130 23.08 11.81 0.56
CA ASP A 130 22.55 11.63 1.90
C ASP A 130 22.48 12.97 2.62
N TYR A 131 21.29 13.32 3.13
CA TYR A 131 21.08 14.60 3.80
C TYR A 131 21.95 14.74 5.07
N PHE A 132 22.11 13.68 5.84
CA PHE A 132 22.86 13.78 7.11
C PHE A 132 24.36 13.85 6.90
N GLU A 133 24.88 13.27 5.81
CA GLU A 133 26.29 13.41 5.43
C GLU A 133 26.64 14.85 4.97
N HIS A 134 25.64 15.59 4.46
CA HIS A 134 25.80 16.93 3.89
C HIS A 134 24.95 17.99 4.58
N LYS A 135 24.46 17.73 5.81
CA LYS A 135 23.45 18.53 6.48
C LYS A 135 23.84 20.02 6.59
N GLU A 136 25.05 20.36 7.06
CA GLU A 136 25.48 21.74 7.23
C GLU A 136 25.53 22.51 5.89
N GLU A 137 26.01 21.83 4.82
CA GLU A 137 26.04 22.42 3.47
C GLU A 137 24.64 22.67 2.93
N LEU A 138 23.75 21.65 3.05
CA LEU A 138 22.39 21.71 2.49
C LEU A 138 21.50 22.69 3.25
N ASP A 139 21.60 22.74 4.57
CA ASP A 139 20.85 23.69 5.40
C ASP A 139 21.26 25.16 5.10
N ALA A 140 22.50 25.39 4.69
CA ALA A 140 22.97 26.72 4.33
C ALA A 140 22.44 27.22 2.96
N LEU A 141 21.80 26.37 2.16
CA LEU A 141 21.26 26.73 0.83
C LEU A 141 19.87 27.35 0.87
N ALA A 142 19.12 27.21 1.98
CA ALA A 142 17.75 27.64 2.07
C ALA A 142 17.38 28.15 3.48
N ASP A 143 16.38 29.01 3.56
CA ASP A 143 15.85 29.52 4.83
C ASP A 143 15.02 28.48 5.57
N LYS A 144 14.43 27.53 4.83
CA LYS A 144 13.63 26.41 5.36
C LYS A 144 13.95 25.12 4.65
N VAL A 145 13.94 24.02 5.38
CA VAL A 145 14.11 22.65 4.88
C VAL A 145 12.80 21.90 5.02
N VAL A 146 12.32 21.29 3.95
CA VAL A 146 11.20 20.33 4.01
C VAL A 146 11.80 18.92 4.06
N TYR A 147 11.77 18.32 5.25
CA TYR A 147 12.31 16.98 5.47
C TYR A 147 11.20 15.93 5.34
N THR A 148 11.34 15.03 4.37
CA THR A 148 10.36 13.96 4.09
C THR A 148 10.87 12.55 4.42
N GLY A 149 12.06 12.44 4.99
CA GLY A 149 12.63 11.20 5.50
C GLY A 149 11.99 10.76 6.82
N ALA A 150 12.46 9.65 7.37
CA ALA A 150 11.97 9.13 8.64
C ALA A 150 12.26 10.10 9.81
N VAL A 151 11.21 10.47 10.55
CA VAL A 151 11.32 11.49 11.61
C VAL A 151 12.25 11.06 12.75
N ASP A 152 12.26 9.79 13.11
CA ASP A 152 13.14 9.24 14.13
C ASP A 152 14.62 9.25 13.68
N ALA A 153 14.89 9.01 12.40
CA ALA A 153 16.24 9.13 11.83
C ALA A 153 16.74 10.58 11.89
N TYR A 154 15.89 11.58 11.67
CA TYR A 154 16.28 12.98 11.82
C TYR A 154 16.83 13.31 13.20
N PHE A 155 16.28 12.68 14.22
CA PHE A 155 16.70 12.83 15.62
C PHE A 155 17.68 11.75 16.11
N ASP A 156 18.37 11.06 15.18
CA ASP A 156 19.35 10.03 15.49
C ASP A 156 18.78 8.94 16.43
N TYR A 157 17.52 8.60 16.23
CA TYR A 157 16.78 7.56 16.99
C TYR A 157 16.82 7.74 18.52
N LYS A 158 17.05 8.96 19.03
CA LYS A 158 17.30 9.23 20.46
C LYS A 158 16.16 8.84 21.41
N LEU A 159 14.93 8.64 20.91
CA LEU A 159 13.80 8.13 21.68
C LEU A 159 13.49 6.65 21.39
N GLY A 160 14.22 6.04 20.47
CA GLY A 160 14.01 4.70 19.96
C GLY A 160 13.51 4.69 18.52
N GLU A 161 13.58 3.53 17.88
CA GLU A 161 13.17 3.34 16.48
C GLU A 161 11.66 3.21 16.36
N LEU A 162 11.08 3.90 15.37
CA LEU A 162 9.72 3.66 14.90
C LEU A 162 9.71 2.42 14.00
N GLU A 163 8.66 1.62 14.11
CA GLU A 163 8.55 0.38 13.35
C GLU A 163 7.91 0.62 11.98
N TYR A 164 8.46 -0.03 10.96
CA TYR A 164 7.94 -0.02 9.60
C TYR A 164 7.80 -1.44 9.07
N ARG A 165 7.04 -1.59 8.00
CA ARG A 165 7.09 -2.77 7.13
C ARG A 165 7.92 -2.42 5.90
N SER A 166 8.67 -3.40 5.43
CA SER A 166 9.46 -3.31 4.21
C SER A 166 8.94 -4.25 3.13
N VAL A 167 9.31 -4.00 1.90
CA VAL A 167 8.94 -4.82 0.74
C VAL A 167 10.20 -5.13 -0.07
N ARG A 168 10.36 -6.41 -0.41
CA ARG A 168 11.45 -6.90 -1.25
C ARG A 168 10.89 -7.46 -2.55
N PHE A 169 11.58 -7.19 -3.65
CA PHE A 169 11.19 -7.68 -4.96
C PHE A 169 12.24 -8.65 -5.53
N GLU A 170 11.75 -9.72 -6.16
CA GLU A 170 12.54 -10.61 -7.01
C GLU A 170 12.05 -10.45 -8.44
N THR A 171 12.89 -9.84 -9.28
CA THR A 171 12.54 -9.51 -10.66
C THR A 171 13.17 -10.49 -11.63
N GLU A 172 12.38 -10.95 -12.61
CA GLU A 172 12.77 -11.94 -13.61
C GLU A 172 12.27 -11.53 -15.00
N VAL A 173 13.17 -11.63 -15.99
CA VAL A 173 12.83 -11.45 -17.40
C VAL A 173 12.47 -12.80 -18.01
N LEU A 174 11.27 -12.92 -18.56
CA LEU A 174 10.77 -14.17 -19.17
C LEU A 174 10.73 -14.05 -20.69
N ASP A 175 11.23 -15.08 -21.37
CA ASP A 175 11.20 -15.18 -22.82
C ASP A 175 9.84 -15.73 -23.32
N LYS A 176 8.79 -14.98 -22.99
CA LYS A 176 7.42 -15.22 -23.43
C LYS A 176 6.61 -13.93 -23.40
N PRO A 177 5.60 -13.78 -24.27
CA PRO A 177 4.87 -12.52 -24.41
C PRO A 177 3.92 -12.23 -23.25
N ASN A 178 3.53 -13.20 -22.45
CA ASN A 178 2.55 -13.05 -21.38
C ASN A 178 2.78 -14.10 -20.29
N PHE A 179 2.70 -13.69 -19.04
CA PHE A 179 2.82 -14.58 -17.89
C PHE A 179 1.49 -14.82 -17.20
N GLN A 180 0.79 -13.78 -16.80
CA GLN A 180 -0.46 -13.85 -16.03
C GLN A 180 -1.63 -13.06 -16.64
N GLY A 181 -1.37 -12.25 -17.69
CA GLY A 181 -2.40 -11.49 -18.40
C GLY A 181 -3.03 -10.34 -17.62
N ASN A 182 -2.36 -9.88 -16.56
CA ASN A 182 -2.81 -8.79 -15.71
C ASN A 182 -1.61 -8.14 -15.02
N ALA A 183 -1.66 -6.82 -14.80
CA ALA A 183 -0.56 -6.08 -14.17
C ALA A 183 -0.24 -6.58 -12.75
N ALA A 184 -1.26 -6.90 -11.95
CA ALA A 184 -1.06 -7.36 -10.58
C ALA A 184 -2.00 -8.53 -10.22
N VAL A 185 -1.44 -9.62 -9.71
CA VAL A 185 -2.18 -10.74 -9.13
C VAL A 185 -1.74 -10.94 -7.69
N ASN A 186 -2.67 -10.80 -6.75
CA ASN A 186 -2.44 -11.03 -5.33
C ASN A 186 -2.57 -12.51 -5.00
N TYR A 187 -1.62 -13.06 -4.27
CA TYR A 187 -1.64 -14.43 -3.77
C TYR A 187 -2.15 -14.43 -2.34
N THR A 188 -3.35 -14.94 -2.14
CA THR A 188 -4.09 -14.77 -0.88
C THR A 188 -4.01 -15.98 0.06
N ASP A 189 -3.43 -17.08 -0.37
CA ASP A 189 -3.11 -18.20 0.50
C ASP A 189 -1.85 -17.92 1.36
N ALA A 190 -1.69 -18.66 2.46
CA ALA A 190 -0.57 -18.49 3.38
C ALA A 190 0.70 -19.25 2.94
N GLU A 191 0.55 -20.28 2.08
CA GLU A 191 1.63 -21.16 1.66
C GLU A 191 2.53 -20.54 0.59
N THR A 192 1.96 -19.69 -0.27
CA THR A 192 2.71 -18.94 -1.27
C THR A 192 3.50 -17.82 -0.59
N PRO A 193 4.85 -17.76 -0.72
CA PRO A 193 5.67 -16.86 0.08
C PRO A 193 5.59 -15.38 -0.32
N TRP A 194 5.23 -15.08 -1.57
CA TRP A 194 5.04 -13.70 -2.04
C TRP A 194 3.59 -13.23 -1.85
N THR A 195 3.42 -11.94 -1.71
CA THR A 195 2.09 -11.30 -1.58
C THR A 195 1.43 -11.09 -2.92
N ARG A 196 2.22 -10.73 -3.96
CA ARG A 196 1.73 -10.57 -5.33
C ARG A 196 2.82 -10.81 -6.36
N ILE A 197 2.39 -11.01 -7.60
CA ILE A 197 3.24 -10.92 -8.78
C ILE A 197 2.78 -9.71 -9.60
N ILE A 198 3.74 -8.88 -9.97
CA ILE A 198 3.55 -7.75 -10.89
C ILE A 198 4.11 -8.18 -12.24
N GLU A 199 3.31 -8.08 -13.30
CA GLU A 199 3.75 -8.20 -14.69
C GLU A 199 3.73 -6.82 -15.32
N HIS A 200 4.90 -6.20 -15.39
CA HIS A 200 5.07 -4.76 -15.60
C HIS A 200 4.47 -4.22 -16.90
N LYS A 201 4.58 -4.95 -18.00
CA LYS A 201 4.10 -4.50 -19.31
C LYS A 201 2.59 -4.21 -19.35
N TRP A 202 1.79 -4.85 -18.48
CA TRP A 202 0.34 -4.67 -18.49
C TRP A 202 -0.12 -3.35 -17.89
N PHE A 203 0.77 -2.54 -17.29
CA PHE A 203 0.48 -1.16 -16.94
C PHE A 203 0.35 -0.27 -18.18
N GLU A 204 1.01 -0.65 -19.28
CA GLU A 204 0.96 0.04 -20.59
C GLU A 204 0.40 -0.87 -21.69
N PHE A 205 -0.54 -1.75 -21.35
CA PHE A 205 -1.28 -2.63 -22.26
C PHE A 205 -0.40 -3.59 -23.09
N GLY A 206 0.82 -3.88 -22.62
CA GLY A 206 1.75 -4.79 -23.29
C GLY A 206 2.36 -4.28 -24.59
N LYS A 207 2.32 -2.96 -24.80
CA LYS A 207 2.81 -2.29 -26.01
C LYS A 207 4.09 -1.52 -25.74
N ASP A 208 4.94 -1.39 -26.77
CA ASP A 208 6.06 -0.45 -26.79
C ASP A 208 5.61 0.95 -27.24
N ASP A 209 6.55 1.91 -27.29
CA ASP A 209 6.25 3.29 -27.69
C ASP A 209 5.75 3.43 -29.14
N GLU A 210 6.06 2.46 -30.01
CA GLU A 210 5.57 2.39 -31.40
C GLU A 210 4.23 1.66 -31.52
N GLY A 211 3.70 1.10 -30.41
CA GLY A 211 2.43 0.38 -30.37
C GLY A 211 2.53 -1.10 -30.76
N ASN A 212 3.74 -1.67 -30.90
CA ASN A 212 3.94 -3.08 -31.16
C ASN A 212 3.81 -3.92 -29.89
N ASP A 213 3.48 -5.20 -30.04
CA ASP A 213 3.46 -6.14 -28.93
C ASP A 213 4.86 -6.43 -28.41
N ILE A 214 5.10 -6.24 -27.12
CA ILE A 214 6.37 -6.56 -26.48
C ILE A 214 6.51 -8.09 -26.38
N PRO A 215 7.52 -8.72 -27.05
CA PRO A 215 7.62 -10.18 -27.16
C PRO A 215 8.06 -10.89 -25.89
N LYS A 216 8.67 -10.16 -24.94
CA LYS A 216 9.09 -10.67 -23.64
C LYS A 216 8.30 -9.99 -22.53
N THR A 217 8.34 -10.56 -21.33
CA THR A 217 7.71 -9.93 -20.17
C THR A 217 8.65 -9.91 -18.97
N VAL A 218 8.46 -8.92 -18.11
CA VAL A 218 9.17 -8.79 -16.83
C VAL A 218 8.14 -8.98 -15.73
N ILE A 219 8.46 -9.85 -14.79
CA ILE A 219 7.67 -10.05 -13.59
C ILE A 219 8.48 -9.69 -12.34
N SER A 220 7.81 -9.18 -11.32
CA SER A 220 8.38 -9.01 -9.97
C SER A 220 7.51 -9.72 -8.95
N ARG A 221 8.11 -10.62 -8.15
CA ARG A 221 7.49 -11.21 -6.98
C ARG A 221 7.73 -10.30 -5.79
N GLU A 222 6.68 -9.89 -5.13
CA GLU A 222 6.71 -9.02 -3.97
C GLU A 222 6.66 -9.82 -2.67
N TYR A 223 7.60 -9.55 -1.78
CA TYR A 223 7.66 -10.16 -0.45
C TYR A 223 7.60 -9.06 0.61
N SER A 224 6.68 -9.18 1.54
CA SER A 224 6.65 -8.30 2.72
C SER A 224 7.60 -8.82 3.79
N SER A 225 8.29 -7.92 4.47
CA SER A 225 9.24 -8.23 5.54
C SER A 225 9.16 -7.19 6.67
N GLU A 226 9.70 -7.56 7.82
CA GLU A 226 9.97 -6.57 8.86
C GLU A 226 11.09 -5.65 8.39
N TRP A 227 10.91 -4.36 8.64
CA TRP A 227 11.92 -3.36 8.37
C TRP A 227 13.08 -3.49 9.36
N LYS A 228 14.28 -3.25 8.89
CA LYS A 228 15.49 -3.10 9.69
C LYS A 228 16.25 -1.87 9.20
N PRO A 229 17.09 -1.26 10.03
CA PRO A 229 17.96 -0.17 9.60
C PRO A 229 18.74 -0.53 8.32
N GLY A 230 18.58 0.29 7.28
CA GLY A 230 19.13 0.06 5.95
C GLY A 230 18.12 -0.52 4.94
N ASP A 231 16.98 -1.00 5.38
CA ASP A 231 15.88 -1.37 4.48
C ASP A 231 15.03 -0.14 4.14
N GLU A 232 14.32 -0.21 3.01
CA GLU A 232 13.35 0.81 2.61
C GLU A 232 12.10 0.75 3.51
N PRO A 233 11.71 1.84 4.19
CA PRO A 233 10.51 1.88 5.03
C PRO A 233 9.26 2.15 4.18
N TYR A 234 8.49 1.11 3.86
CA TYR A 234 7.29 1.24 3.02
C TYR A 234 6.03 1.64 3.79
N TYR A 235 5.79 1.03 4.94
CA TYR A 235 4.55 1.22 5.69
C TYR A 235 4.85 1.45 7.17
N PRO A 236 4.40 2.59 7.77
CA PRO A 236 4.47 2.78 9.20
C PRO A 236 3.56 1.77 9.94
N VAL A 237 4.05 1.22 11.04
CA VAL A 237 3.25 0.35 11.91
C VAL A 237 2.47 1.23 12.89
N ASN A 238 1.22 1.55 12.54
CA ASN A 238 0.36 2.45 13.31
C ASN A 238 -0.33 1.73 14.47
N ASP A 239 0.43 1.11 15.37
CA ASP A 239 -0.07 0.58 16.64
C ASP A 239 0.03 1.62 17.77
N GLU A 240 -0.50 1.28 18.95
CA GLU A 240 -0.50 2.17 20.11
C GLU A 240 0.91 2.53 20.59
N LYS A 241 1.85 1.56 20.54
CA LYS A 241 3.25 1.74 20.93
C LYS A 241 3.93 2.78 20.06
N ASN A 242 3.86 2.57 18.74
CA ASN A 242 4.49 3.45 17.76
C ASN A 242 3.79 4.82 17.68
N GLY A 243 2.46 4.85 17.86
CA GLY A 243 1.72 6.11 17.95
C GLY A 243 2.18 6.99 19.11
N LYS A 244 2.40 6.41 20.30
CA LYS A 244 2.95 7.15 21.44
C LYS A 244 4.38 7.63 21.21
N LEU A 245 5.22 6.80 20.64
CA LEU A 245 6.60 7.17 20.32
C LEU A 245 6.65 8.29 19.27
N TYR A 246 5.79 8.22 18.24
CA TYR A 246 5.68 9.27 17.23
C TYR A 246 5.24 10.62 17.84
N GLU A 247 4.28 10.64 18.78
CA GLU A 247 3.87 11.89 19.44
C GLU A 247 5.02 12.55 20.23
N GLU A 248 5.96 11.77 20.77
CA GLU A 248 7.17 12.33 21.40
C GLU A 248 8.14 12.90 20.35
N TYR A 249 8.34 12.24 19.21
CA TYR A 249 9.12 12.79 18.09
C TYR A 249 8.49 14.05 17.51
N LYS A 250 7.17 14.09 17.40
CA LYS A 250 6.43 15.26 16.93
C LYS A 250 6.68 16.50 17.79
N LYS A 251 6.73 16.34 19.12
CA LYS A 251 7.09 17.43 20.04
C LYS A 251 8.51 17.95 19.81
N LEU A 252 9.44 17.09 19.41
CA LEU A 252 10.79 17.51 19.05
C LEU A 252 10.79 18.22 17.69
N ALA A 253 10.04 17.71 16.71
CA ALA A 253 9.89 18.31 15.39
C ALA A 253 9.28 19.71 15.46
N GLU A 254 8.32 19.95 16.37
CA GLU A 254 7.72 21.27 16.63
C GLU A 254 8.70 22.30 17.22
N GLN A 255 9.88 21.89 17.68
CA GLN A 255 10.92 22.78 18.19
C GLN A 255 11.94 23.19 17.11
N GLU A 256 11.92 22.56 15.95
CA GLU A 256 12.79 22.87 14.83
C GLU A 256 12.23 24.08 14.06
N GLU A 257 12.83 25.27 14.25
CA GLU A 257 12.31 26.53 13.69
C GLU A 257 12.36 26.59 12.16
N ASN A 258 13.36 25.94 11.54
CA ASN A 258 13.64 26.03 10.10
C ASN A 258 13.41 24.72 9.36
N VAL A 259 12.82 23.70 10.01
CA VAL A 259 12.57 22.40 9.39
C VAL A 259 11.09 22.06 9.46
N ILE A 260 10.51 21.76 8.31
CA ILE A 260 9.13 21.29 8.17
C ILE A 260 9.17 19.80 7.92
N PHE A 261 8.55 19.04 8.80
CA PHE A 261 8.42 17.59 8.61
C PHE A 261 7.15 17.31 7.81
N GLY A 262 7.31 16.62 6.67
CA GLY A 262 6.21 16.30 5.78
C GLY A 262 6.33 14.93 5.14
N GLY A 263 5.30 14.54 4.44
CA GLY A 263 5.26 13.26 3.74
C GLY A 263 5.06 12.05 4.66
N ARG A 264 5.07 10.88 4.04
CA ARG A 264 4.70 9.61 4.70
C ARG A 264 5.58 9.27 5.90
N LEU A 265 6.88 9.47 5.77
CA LEU A 265 7.86 9.12 6.80
C LEU A 265 8.05 10.25 7.82
N GLY A 266 8.07 11.50 7.38
CA GLY A 266 8.21 12.67 8.28
C GLY A 266 7.01 12.85 9.20
N GLU A 267 5.80 12.48 8.77
CA GLU A 267 4.58 12.51 9.56
C GLU A 267 4.17 11.15 10.13
N TYR A 268 4.93 10.10 9.88
CA TYR A 268 4.64 8.72 10.30
C TYR A 268 3.19 8.30 9.98
N LYS A 269 2.71 8.64 8.78
CA LYS A 269 1.34 8.38 8.32
C LYS A 269 1.30 7.50 7.09
N TYR A 270 0.30 6.63 7.04
CA TYR A 270 -0.01 5.90 5.82
C TYR A 270 -0.80 6.79 4.88
N TYR A 271 -0.10 7.40 3.92
CA TYR A 271 -0.70 8.22 2.87
C TYR A 271 -0.81 7.44 1.55
N ASP A 272 -1.95 7.54 0.89
CA ASP A 272 -2.05 7.29 -0.55
C ASP A 272 -1.52 8.51 -1.31
N MET A 273 -1.25 8.39 -2.61
CA MET A 273 -0.61 9.47 -3.40
C MET A 273 -1.41 10.77 -3.41
N ASP A 274 -2.73 10.69 -3.52
CA ASP A 274 -3.62 11.86 -3.47
C ASP A 274 -3.56 12.55 -2.11
N ALA A 275 -3.57 11.78 -1.04
CA ALA A 275 -3.52 12.32 0.32
C ALA A 275 -2.18 12.99 0.66
N VAL A 276 -1.04 12.43 0.20
CA VAL A 276 0.27 13.07 0.42
C VAL A 276 0.43 14.34 -0.40
N ILE A 277 -0.13 14.38 -1.61
CA ILE A 277 -0.14 15.60 -2.43
C ILE A 277 -1.00 16.68 -1.77
N ALA A 278 -2.20 16.32 -1.29
CA ALA A 278 -3.06 17.25 -0.57
C ALA A 278 -2.37 17.82 0.68
N ALA A 279 -1.72 16.98 1.49
CA ALA A 279 -0.96 17.40 2.67
C ALA A 279 0.20 18.38 2.30
N ALA A 280 0.90 18.10 1.19
CA ALA A 280 1.97 18.97 0.71
C ALA A 280 1.42 20.35 0.25
N LEU A 281 0.28 20.39 -0.44
CA LEU A 281 -0.37 21.64 -0.85
C LEU A 281 -0.84 22.45 0.36
N GLU A 282 -1.48 21.82 1.35
CA GLU A 282 -1.89 22.47 2.59
C GLU A 282 -0.70 23.02 3.38
N MET A 283 0.42 22.30 3.40
CA MET A 283 1.66 22.77 4.03
C MET A 283 2.20 23.99 3.29
N CYS A 284 2.25 23.97 1.96
CA CYS A 284 2.69 25.12 1.17
C CYS A 284 1.82 26.37 1.42
N GLU A 285 0.50 26.24 1.51
CA GLU A 285 -0.42 27.35 1.80
C GLU A 285 -0.18 28.00 3.18
N LYS A 286 0.37 27.26 4.14
CA LYS A 286 0.67 27.76 5.48
C LYS A 286 2.04 28.41 5.59
N GLU A 287 3.00 27.92 4.83
CA GLU A 287 4.41 28.25 4.99
C GLU A 287 4.94 29.24 3.94
N LEU A 288 4.23 29.36 2.82
CA LEU A 288 4.55 30.27 1.71
C LEU A 288 3.48 31.37 1.57
#